data_b343c7aa440869fbc6d79b678cd84bab
#
_entry.id   b343c7aa440869fbc6d79b678cd84bab
#
_cell.length_a   1.000
_cell.length_b   1.000
_cell.length_c   1.000
_cell.angle_alpha   90.00
_cell.angle_beta   90.00
_cell.angle_gamma   90.00
#
_symmetry.space_group_name_H-M   'P 1'
#
loop_
_entity.id
_entity.type
_entity.pdbx_description
1 polymer ?
#
loop_
_entity_poly.entity_id
_entity_poly.type
_entity_poly.pdbx_seq_one_letter_code
_entity_poly.pdbx_strand_id
1 'polypeptide(L)'
;MDMRNFYRRNLPVLLVLGIILALAGAGAAKQAAALPAGSWGLSFQQEGQPPVGNTTADRLRQYDAAFLGDTAQKRIYLTFDAGYENGCTAQILDALQKHHAPAAFFLVGNYIERNPDLVRRMAQEGHTVGNHTYHHWDMSKIGEMEQFR
;
A
#
# COMPACT_ATOMS: atom_id res chain seq x y z
N MET A 1 38.91 -38.60 25.00
CA MET A 1 37.43 -38.73 24.94
C MET A 1 37.10 -39.29 23.59
N ASP A 2 36.61 -40.54 23.51
CA ASP A 2 36.42 -41.23 22.25
C ASP A 2 35.22 -40.61 21.46
N MET A 3 35.49 -40.02 20.32
CA MET A 3 34.51 -39.36 19.43
C MET A 3 33.36 -40.29 19.02
N ARG A 4 33.60 -41.60 18.86
CA ARG A 4 32.56 -42.59 18.53
C ARG A 4 31.52 -42.73 19.62
N ASN A 5 31.94 -42.67 20.88
CA ASN A 5 31.04 -42.75 22.01
C ASN A 5 30.24 -41.45 22.23
N PHE A 6 30.80 -40.29 21.87
CA PHE A 6 30.10 -39.00 21.89
C PHE A 6 28.93 -39.00 20.89
N TYR A 7 29.16 -39.42 19.64
CA TYR A 7 28.11 -39.44 18.59
C TYR A 7 27.03 -40.48 18.91
N ARG A 8 27.38 -41.68 19.37
CA ARG A 8 26.38 -42.69 19.73
C ARG A 8 25.44 -42.26 20.84
N ARG A 9 25.94 -41.53 21.84
CA ARG A 9 25.15 -41.07 22.97
C ARG A 9 24.30 -39.85 22.66
N ASN A 10 24.73 -39.00 21.76
CA ASN A 10 24.07 -37.73 21.45
C ASN A 10 23.33 -37.75 20.10
N LEU A 11 23.39 -38.87 19.33
CA LEU A 11 22.70 -39.00 18.04
C LEU A 11 21.19 -38.71 18.12
N PRO A 12 20.44 -39.22 19.12
CA PRO A 12 19.01 -38.88 19.21
C PRO A 12 18.77 -37.39 19.52
N VAL A 13 19.63 -36.76 20.31
CA VAL A 13 19.51 -35.31 20.63
C VAL A 13 19.84 -34.45 19.42
N LEU A 14 20.85 -34.83 18.64
CA LEU A 14 21.23 -34.13 17.41
C LEU A 14 20.16 -34.29 16.33
N LEU A 15 19.51 -35.46 16.22
CA LEU A 15 18.38 -35.69 15.32
C LEU A 15 17.15 -34.87 15.70
N VAL A 16 16.83 -34.79 16.99
CA VAL A 16 15.70 -33.97 17.48
C VAL A 16 15.98 -32.48 17.27
N LEU A 17 17.19 -32.00 17.53
CA LEU A 17 17.60 -30.62 17.25
C LEU A 17 17.55 -30.30 15.76
N GLY A 18 17.99 -31.24 14.90
CA GLY A 18 17.90 -31.09 13.44
C GLY A 18 16.46 -31.02 12.94
N ILE A 19 15.54 -31.80 13.50
CA ILE A 19 14.11 -31.77 13.16
C ILE A 19 13.46 -30.49 13.68
N ILE A 20 13.80 -30.03 14.87
CA ILE A 20 13.26 -28.75 15.41
C ILE A 20 13.76 -27.56 14.58
N LEU A 21 15.01 -27.54 14.14
CA LEU A 21 15.53 -26.51 13.23
C LEU A 21 14.87 -26.58 11.84
N ALA A 22 14.61 -27.78 11.32
CA ALA A 22 13.91 -27.96 10.06
C ALA A 22 12.42 -27.53 10.15
N LEU A 23 11.77 -27.79 11.28
CA LEU A 23 10.38 -27.36 11.54
C LEU A 23 10.27 -25.85 11.82
N ALA A 24 11.29 -25.25 12.46
CA ALA A 24 11.34 -23.80 12.66
C ALA A 24 11.63 -23.03 11.36
N GLY A 25 12.32 -23.68 10.39
CA GLY A 25 12.52 -23.12 9.04
C GLY A 25 11.33 -23.32 8.09
N ALA A 26 10.37 -24.17 8.44
CA ALA A 26 9.14 -24.42 7.68
C ALA A 26 7.95 -23.55 8.15
N GLY A 27 8.22 -22.49 8.91
CA GLY A 27 7.31 -21.34 8.98
C GLY A 27 7.20 -20.80 7.56
N ALA A 28 6.33 -21.42 6.76
CA ALA A 28 6.00 -20.96 5.43
C ALA A 28 5.61 -19.50 5.56
N ALA A 29 6.49 -18.59 5.09
CA ALA A 29 6.04 -17.30 4.66
C ALA A 29 4.86 -17.62 3.73
N LYS A 30 3.62 -17.38 4.19
CA LYS A 30 2.46 -17.38 3.30
C LYS A 30 2.83 -16.40 2.22
N GLN A 31 3.31 -16.91 1.10
CA GLN A 31 3.52 -16.10 -0.10
C GLN A 31 2.18 -15.45 -0.35
N ALA A 32 2.12 -14.14 -0.19
CA ALA A 32 0.95 -13.38 -0.57
C ALA A 32 0.61 -13.83 -1.97
N ALA A 33 -0.61 -14.35 -2.17
CA ALA A 33 -1.09 -14.65 -3.50
C ALA A 33 -0.89 -13.38 -4.31
N ALA A 34 -0.02 -13.43 -5.31
CA ALA A 34 0.22 -12.30 -6.18
C ALA A 34 -1.13 -11.92 -6.77
N LEU A 35 -1.51 -10.65 -6.63
CA LEU A 35 -2.71 -10.15 -7.28
C LEU A 35 -2.57 -10.38 -8.79
N PRO A 36 -3.65 -10.66 -9.52
CA PRO A 36 -3.60 -10.90 -10.95
C PRO A 36 -2.82 -9.78 -11.67
N ALA A 37 -1.98 -10.16 -12.64
CA ALA A 37 -1.27 -9.18 -13.47
C ALA A 37 -2.29 -8.19 -14.07
N GLY A 38 -2.06 -6.89 -13.91
CA GLY A 38 -2.93 -5.82 -14.40
C GLY A 38 -3.87 -5.20 -13.36
N SER A 39 -3.99 -5.76 -12.16
CA SER A 39 -4.74 -5.14 -11.07
C SER A 39 -3.80 -4.64 -9.99
N TRP A 40 -3.91 -3.37 -9.64
CA TRP A 40 -3.20 -2.82 -8.47
C TRP A 40 -4.02 -3.06 -7.21
N GLY A 41 -3.35 -3.39 -6.11
CA GLY A 41 -3.98 -3.51 -4.82
C GLY A 41 -2.99 -3.73 -3.69
N LEU A 42 -3.45 -3.48 -2.48
CA LEU A 42 -2.71 -3.69 -1.25
C LEU A 42 -3.32 -4.84 -0.45
N SER A 43 -2.47 -5.67 0.13
CA SER A 43 -2.86 -6.76 1.02
C SER A 43 -2.33 -6.49 2.43
N PHE A 44 -3.23 -6.41 3.41
CA PHE A 44 -2.92 -6.25 4.83
C PHE A 44 -2.88 -7.64 5.46
N GLN A 45 -1.69 -8.20 5.60
CA GLN A 45 -1.49 -9.61 5.98
C GLN A 45 -1.24 -9.80 7.47
N GLN A 46 -0.65 -8.82 8.12
CA GLN A 46 -0.25 -8.89 9.52
C GLN A 46 -0.47 -7.53 10.17
N GLU A 47 -1.09 -7.54 11.37
CA GLU A 47 -1.28 -6.33 12.15
C GLU A 47 0.06 -5.69 12.52
N GLY A 48 0.14 -4.36 12.44
CA GLY A 48 1.35 -3.60 12.73
C GLY A 48 2.47 -3.71 11.69
N GLN A 49 2.24 -4.40 10.57
CA GLN A 49 3.18 -4.49 9.47
C GLN A 49 2.70 -3.69 8.26
N PRO A 50 3.61 -3.17 7.42
CA PRO A 50 3.25 -2.50 6.19
C PRO A 50 2.46 -3.42 5.25
N PRO A 51 1.52 -2.88 4.44
CA PRO A 51 0.82 -3.66 3.44
C PRO A 51 1.78 -4.14 2.34
N VAL A 52 1.42 -5.26 1.73
CA VAL A 52 2.12 -5.83 0.57
C VAL A 52 1.38 -5.41 -0.70
N GLY A 53 2.09 -4.84 -1.66
CA GLY A 53 1.56 -4.50 -2.98
C GLY A 53 1.89 -5.57 -4.02
N ASN A 54 1.38 -5.40 -5.25
CA ASN A 54 1.69 -6.28 -6.39
C ASN A 54 3.16 -6.17 -6.84
N THR A 55 3.85 -5.12 -6.41
CA THR A 55 5.27 -4.89 -6.68
C THR A 55 5.94 -4.31 -5.44
N THR A 56 7.26 -4.25 -5.45
CA THR A 56 8.03 -3.70 -4.33
C THR A 56 8.05 -2.18 -4.34
N ALA A 57 8.17 -1.56 -3.17
CA ALA A 57 8.35 -0.11 -3.04
C ALA A 57 9.60 0.39 -3.79
N ASP A 58 10.68 -0.41 -3.80
CA ASP A 58 11.92 -0.07 -4.50
C ASP A 58 11.74 0.00 -6.02
N ARG A 59 10.95 -0.92 -6.58
CA ARG A 59 10.63 -0.89 -8.01
C ARG A 59 9.80 0.32 -8.38
N LEU A 60 8.86 0.72 -7.55
CA LEU A 60 8.02 1.90 -7.81
C LEU A 60 8.80 3.21 -7.73
N ARG A 61 9.80 3.30 -6.85
CA ARG A 61 10.66 4.49 -6.74
C ARG A 61 11.37 4.86 -8.06
N GLN A 62 11.62 3.89 -8.93
CA GLN A 62 12.20 4.15 -10.26
C GLN A 62 11.28 4.97 -11.17
N TYR A 63 9.98 5.04 -10.83
CA TYR A 63 8.94 5.78 -11.56
C TYR A 63 8.37 6.93 -10.72
N ASP A 64 9.09 7.37 -9.67
CA ASP A 64 8.61 8.37 -8.71
C ASP A 64 7.25 8.03 -8.10
N ALA A 65 6.94 6.74 -8.01
CA ALA A 65 5.69 6.22 -7.46
C ALA A 65 5.93 5.57 -6.08
N ALA A 66 4.95 5.70 -5.20
CA ALA A 66 5.01 5.15 -3.86
C ALA A 66 3.63 4.68 -3.37
N PHE A 67 3.61 3.65 -2.54
CA PHE A 67 2.45 3.22 -1.75
C PHE A 67 2.76 3.08 -0.26
N LEU A 68 4.03 3.27 0.11
CA LEU A 68 4.51 3.25 1.48
C LEU A 68 5.35 4.51 1.74
N GLY A 69 5.12 5.13 2.88
CA GLY A 69 6.01 6.13 3.45
C GLY A 69 7.17 5.50 4.22
N ASP A 70 7.92 6.33 4.92
CA ASP A 70 8.98 5.88 5.84
C ASP A 70 8.34 5.20 7.06
N THR A 71 8.47 3.88 7.14
CA THR A 71 7.89 3.05 8.22
C THR A 71 8.63 3.19 9.57
N ALA A 72 9.80 3.83 9.59
CA ALA A 72 10.51 4.16 10.84
C ALA A 72 9.86 5.35 11.56
N GLN A 73 9.01 6.11 10.90
CA GLN A 73 8.32 7.26 11.46
C GLN A 73 6.84 6.92 11.73
N LYS A 74 6.32 7.40 12.87
CA LYS A 74 4.90 7.31 13.19
C LYS A 74 4.12 8.37 12.42
N ARG A 75 3.93 8.15 11.10
CA ARG A 75 3.17 9.04 10.19
C ARG A 75 2.06 8.28 9.50
N ILE A 76 0.94 8.94 9.34
CA ILE A 76 -0.19 8.48 8.52
C ILE A 76 -0.32 9.45 7.35
N TYR A 77 -0.45 8.92 6.14
CA TYR A 77 -0.73 9.69 4.94
C TYR A 77 -2.20 9.47 4.57
N LEU A 78 -2.98 10.53 4.60
CA LEU A 78 -4.40 10.47 4.25
C LEU A 78 -4.57 10.70 2.76
N THR A 79 -5.21 9.76 2.08
CA THR A 79 -5.55 9.86 0.67
C THR A 79 -7.05 9.60 0.47
N PHE A 80 -7.66 10.37 -0.41
CA PHE A 80 -9.07 10.27 -0.75
C PHE A 80 -9.22 10.18 -2.26
N ASP A 81 -9.81 9.10 -2.76
CA ASP A 81 -10.19 8.96 -4.16
C ASP A 81 -11.65 9.38 -4.31
N ALA A 82 -11.92 10.39 -5.15
CA ALA A 82 -13.25 10.96 -5.30
C ALA A 82 -13.70 11.01 -6.76
N GLY A 83 -14.79 10.26 -7.04
CA GLY A 83 -15.43 10.20 -8.36
C GLY A 83 -16.78 10.93 -8.44
N TYR A 84 -17.45 11.13 -7.30
CA TYR A 84 -18.71 11.89 -7.20
C TYR A 84 -18.84 12.48 -5.80
N GLU A 85 -19.68 13.54 -5.68
CA GLU A 85 -19.98 14.19 -4.40
C GLU A 85 -21.30 13.64 -3.83
N ASN A 86 -21.25 13.27 -2.56
CA ASN A 86 -22.41 12.76 -1.81
C ASN A 86 -22.78 13.62 -0.58
N GLY A 87 -22.20 14.83 -0.47
CA GLY A 87 -22.42 15.76 0.64
C GLY A 87 -21.41 15.61 1.79
N CYS A 88 -20.44 14.72 1.69
CA CYS A 88 -19.47 14.46 2.76
C CYS A 88 -18.19 15.28 2.65
N THR A 89 -17.79 15.70 1.45
CA THR A 89 -16.47 16.31 1.24
C THR A 89 -16.26 17.59 2.03
N ALA A 90 -17.27 18.45 2.13
CA ALA A 90 -17.16 19.66 2.93
C ALA A 90 -16.87 19.37 4.41
N GLN A 91 -17.55 18.37 4.98
CA GLN A 91 -17.34 17.95 6.37
C GLN A 91 -15.96 17.30 6.60
N ILE A 92 -15.45 16.57 5.60
CA ILE A 92 -14.10 16.02 5.63
C ILE A 92 -13.08 17.16 5.66
N LEU A 93 -13.23 18.16 4.80
CA LEU A 93 -12.36 19.34 4.76
C LEU A 93 -12.41 20.12 6.09
N ASP A 94 -13.60 20.31 6.68
CA ASP A 94 -13.74 20.95 7.99
C ASP A 94 -12.97 20.17 9.08
N ALA A 95 -13.04 18.85 9.05
CA ALA A 95 -12.32 18.01 10.00
C ALA A 95 -10.80 18.09 9.80
N LEU A 96 -10.34 18.05 8.55
CA LEU A 96 -8.91 18.17 8.21
C LEU A 96 -8.37 19.53 8.63
N GLN A 97 -9.09 20.61 8.36
CA GLN A 97 -8.73 21.97 8.76
C GLN A 97 -8.65 22.09 10.28
N LYS A 98 -9.66 21.60 11.00
CA LYS A 98 -9.70 21.60 12.48
C LYS A 98 -8.48 20.93 13.10
N HIS A 99 -7.97 19.88 12.48
CA HIS A 99 -6.84 19.10 12.99
C HIS A 99 -5.50 19.45 12.33
N HIS A 100 -5.47 20.48 11.46
CA HIS A 100 -4.28 20.87 10.69
C HIS A 100 -3.64 19.67 9.95
N ALA A 101 -4.49 18.78 9.42
CA ALA A 101 -4.07 17.55 8.78
C ALA A 101 -4.09 17.70 7.25
N PRO A 102 -2.94 17.86 6.57
CA PRO A 102 -2.91 17.86 5.11
C PRO A 102 -3.25 16.46 4.57
N ALA A 103 -3.89 16.42 3.41
CA ALA A 103 -4.27 15.19 2.74
C ALA A 103 -4.03 15.30 1.23
N ALA A 104 -4.08 14.17 0.52
CA ALA A 104 -4.11 14.13 -0.93
C ALA A 104 -5.50 13.67 -1.41
N PHE A 105 -6.07 14.41 -2.37
CA PHE A 105 -7.33 14.09 -3.02
C PHE A 105 -7.06 13.75 -4.48
N PHE A 106 -7.30 12.51 -4.86
CA PHE A 106 -7.22 12.06 -6.25
C PHE A 106 -8.61 12.16 -6.88
N LEU A 107 -8.77 13.10 -7.81
CA LEU A 107 -10.08 13.48 -8.33
C LEU A 107 -10.28 13.02 -9.76
N VAL A 108 -11.43 12.40 -10.02
CA VAL A 108 -11.90 12.08 -11.37
C VAL A 108 -12.37 13.37 -12.06
N GLY A 109 -12.16 13.48 -13.38
CA GLY A 109 -12.51 14.68 -14.15
C GLY A 109 -13.94 15.16 -13.92
N ASN A 110 -14.89 14.24 -13.93
CA ASN A 110 -16.30 14.54 -13.63
C ASN A 110 -16.52 15.17 -12.24
N TYR A 111 -15.74 14.77 -11.22
CA TYR A 111 -15.82 15.38 -9.89
C TYR A 111 -15.37 16.85 -9.93
N ILE A 112 -14.27 17.13 -10.63
CA ILE A 112 -13.70 18.47 -10.74
C ILE A 112 -14.69 19.42 -11.44
N GLU A 113 -15.30 18.97 -12.52
CA GLU A 113 -16.26 19.77 -13.30
C GLU A 113 -17.53 20.12 -12.52
N ARG A 114 -18.01 19.17 -11.74
CA ARG A 114 -19.27 19.35 -10.98
C ARG A 114 -19.10 20.05 -9.65
N ASN A 115 -17.89 20.02 -9.08
CA ASN A 115 -17.64 20.55 -7.73
C ASN A 115 -16.42 21.49 -7.68
N PRO A 116 -16.32 22.49 -8.56
CA PRO A 116 -15.14 23.34 -8.67
C PRO A 116 -14.84 24.13 -7.38
N ASP A 117 -15.86 24.44 -6.58
CA ASP A 117 -15.69 25.15 -5.33
C ASP A 117 -15.01 24.30 -4.26
N LEU A 118 -15.38 23.02 -4.15
CA LEU A 118 -14.73 22.08 -3.27
C LEU A 118 -13.28 21.84 -3.67
N VAL A 119 -13.01 21.73 -4.98
CA VAL A 119 -11.64 21.55 -5.49
C VAL A 119 -10.77 22.76 -5.21
N ARG A 120 -11.29 23.98 -5.39
CA ARG A 120 -10.58 25.21 -5.01
C ARG A 120 -10.32 25.25 -3.50
N ARG A 121 -11.29 24.86 -2.70
CA ARG A 121 -11.17 24.78 -1.25
C ARG A 121 -10.06 23.82 -0.82
N MET A 122 -9.99 22.61 -1.42
CA MET A 122 -8.92 21.65 -1.16
C MET A 122 -7.53 22.28 -1.38
N ALA A 123 -7.35 22.95 -2.52
CA ALA A 123 -6.07 23.59 -2.85
C ALA A 123 -5.75 24.77 -1.91
N GLN A 124 -6.71 25.60 -1.56
CA GLN A 124 -6.55 26.74 -0.68
C GLN A 124 -6.22 26.33 0.77
N GLU A 125 -6.74 25.20 1.22
CA GLU A 125 -6.48 24.65 2.55
C GLU A 125 -5.17 23.84 2.62
N GLY A 126 -4.39 23.78 1.51
CA GLY A 126 -3.06 23.17 1.48
C GLY A 126 -3.07 21.68 1.24
N HIS A 127 -4.17 21.12 0.74
CA HIS A 127 -4.23 19.73 0.33
C HIS A 127 -3.62 19.53 -1.06
N THR A 128 -3.10 18.35 -1.31
CA THR A 128 -2.65 17.95 -2.65
C THR A 128 -3.86 17.54 -3.48
N VAL A 129 -4.03 18.13 -4.66
CA VAL A 129 -5.03 17.70 -5.64
C VAL A 129 -4.31 16.90 -6.74
N GLY A 130 -4.64 15.62 -6.82
CA GLY A 130 -4.05 14.66 -7.76
C GLY A 130 -5.04 14.23 -8.85
N ASN A 131 -4.49 13.74 -9.95
CA ASN A 131 -5.27 13.22 -11.07
C ASN A 131 -5.66 11.76 -10.82
N HIS A 132 -6.97 11.46 -10.94
CA HIS A 132 -7.51 10.10 -10.84
C HIS A 132 -8.18 9.65 -12.15
N THR A 133 -7.60 10.03 -13.29
CA THR A 133 -8.13 9.88 -14.64
C THR A 133 -9.40 10.73 -14.86
N TYR A 134 -9.82 10.87 -16.13
CA TYR A 134 -11.02 11.65 -16.42
C TYR A 134 -12.30 10.84 -16.16
N HIS A 135 -12.31 9.57 -16.58
CA HIS A 135 -13.49 8.69 -16.53
C HIS A 135 -13.36 7.53 -15.53
N HIS A 136 -12.30 7.49 -14.72
CA HIS A 136 -12.00 6.37 -13.83
C HIS A 136 -11.83 5.04 -14.59
N TRP A 137 -11.29 5.09 -15.80
CA TRP A 137 -11.04 3.90 -16.60
C TRP A 137 -9.82 3.12 -16.10
N ASP A 138 -9.83 1.82 -16.37
CA ASP A 138 -8.66 0.96 -16.14
C ASP A 138 -7.56 1.33 -17.14
N MET A 139 -6.55 2.05 -16.66
CA MET A 139 -5.43 2.57 -17.45
C MET A 139 -4.64 1.48 -18.17
N SER A 140 -4.69 0.22 -17.68
CA SER A 140 -4.03 -0.91 -18.33
C SER A 140 -4.72 -1.38 -19.63
N LYS A 141 -5.96 -0.93 -19.87
CA LYS A 141 -6.80 -1.35 -21.00
C LYS A 141 -6.99 -0.29 -22.07
N ILE A 142 -6.50 0.93 -21.84
CA ILE A 142 -6.60 2.04 -22.79
C ILE A 142 -5.26 2.32 -23.47
N GLY A 143 -5.30 2.72 -24.74
CA GLY A 143 -4.10 3.08 -25.50
C GLY A 143 -3.43 4.34 -24.96
N GLU A 144 -2.11 4.48 -25.15
CA GLU A 144 -1.31 5.58 -24.61
C GLU A 144 -1.88 6.97 -24.90
N MET A 145 -2.42 7.19 -26.10
CA MET A 145 -2.98 8.48 -26.50
C MET A 145 -4.31 8.83 -25.83
N GLU A 146 -5.09 7.84 -25.42
CA GLU A 146 -6.36 8.04 -24.71
C GLU A 146 -6.16 8.30 -23.23
N GLN A 147 -4.99 7.95 -22.69
CA GLN A 147 -4.67 8.15 -21.29
C GLN A 147 -4.45 9.62 -20.91
N PHE A 148 -4.14 10.46 -21.91
CA PHE A 148 -3.77 11.88 -21.71
C PHE A 148 -4.86 12.87 -22.19
N ARG A 149 -6.04 12.39 -22.57
CA ARG A 149 -7.15 13.24 -22.99
C ARG A 149 -8.17 13.47 -21.90
#